data_c4504066c2b8869939cba1743567904d
#
_entry.id   c4504066c2b8869939cba1743567904d
#
_cell.length_a   1.000
_cell.length_b   1.000
_cell.length_c   1.000
_cell.angle_alpha   90.00
_cell.angle_beta   90.00
_cell.angle_gamma   90.00
#
_symmetry.space_group_name_H-M   'P 1'
#
loop_
_entity.id
_entity.type
_entity.pdbx_description
1 polymer ?
#
loop_
_entity_poly.entity_id
_entity_poly.type
_entity_poly.pdbx_seq_one_letter_code
_entity_poly.pdbx_strand_id
1 'polypeptide(L)'
;LHPDKDEIITRTGIMYDYKFAYQDETLVWSEYKYHPRWEHGGKMVLASYDIRHKKYHRYPTRQNRYAPFAVEGNWGFVEVDKEDNASIVILDRTFQKEIFRVKGSGDELFVHPSYDGKNNIVTVVVSSKGKHLESIDIHTGKRTPITAFTPYEIDNPVTVNDQIIYRGTFDANNSFYRQTQPQEFGANILNSKFGLRYPIVSPNKDSLLFSFYTSDGYKPGKIAISQLENKAIDTHTFRIADSVTRQENWQFKLTADSTYASRKYNKTSHLFNFHSWG
;
A
#
# COMPACT_ATOMS: atom_id res chain seq x y z
N LEU A 1 16.93 -2.96 -21.01
CA LEU A 1 16.61 -1.55 -21.23
C LEU A 1 17.51 -1.04 -22.32
N HIS A 2 16.93 -0.75 -23.49
CA HIS A 2 17.62 -0.02 -24.54
C HIS A 2 17.59 1.46 -24.17
N PRO A 3 18.72 2.14 -24.00
CA PRO A 3 18.78 3.52 -23.55
C PRO A 3 18.19 4.55 -24.54
N ASP A 4 17.84 4.15 -25.75
CA ASP A 4 17.54 5.07 -26.84
C ASP A 4 16.06 5.12 -27.29
N LYS A 5 15.14 4.43 -26.59
CA LYS A 5 13.71 4.49 -26.89
C LYS A 5 12.86 4.35 -25.65
N ASP A 6 12.49 5.47 -25.07
CA ASP A 6 11.39 5.51 -24.10
C ASP A 6 10.06 5.43 -24.87
N GLU A 7 9.29 4.37 -24.64
CA GLU A 7 7.94 4.23 -25.19
C GLU A 7 6.91 4.46 -24.09
N ILE A 8 5.99 5.37 -24.31
CA ILE A 8 4.84 5.56 -23.42
C ILE A 8 3.87 4.42 -23.66
N ILE A 9 3.77 3.49 -22.70
CA ILE A 9 2.88 2.34 -22.77
C ILE A 9 1.44 2.80 -22.61
N THR A 10 1.14 3.61 -21.59
CA THR A 10 -0.20 4.15 -21.33
C THR A 10 -0.11 5.41 -20.46
N ARG A 11 -1.21 6.14 -20.34
CA ARG A 11 -1.35 7.25 -19.40
C ARG A 11 -2.32 6.83 -18.30
N THR A 12 -1.90 6.95 -17.05
CA THR A 12 -2.74 6.70 -15.89
C THR A 12 -3.61 7.90 -15.56
N GLY A 13 -4.72 7.68 -14.86
CA GLY A 13 -5.42 8.73 -14.14
C GLY A 13 -4.64 9.23 -12.92
N ILE A 14 -5.30 9.99 -12.06
CA ILE A 14 -4.69 10.44 -10.80
C ILE A 14 -4.48 9.24 -9.86
N MET A 15 -3.25 9.03 -9.45
CA MET A 15 -2.84 7.97 -8.55
C MET A 15 -2.41 8.58 -7.22
N TYR A 16 -2.91 8.03 -6.11
CA TYR A 16 -2.41 8.35 -4.77
C TYR A 16 -1.43 7.29 -4.27
N ASP A 17 -1.58 6.05 -4.76
CA ASP A 17 -0.66 4.94 -4.52
C ASP A 17 0.00 4.58 -5.85
N TYR A 18 1.32 4.74 -5.93
CA TYR A 18 2.09 4.46 -7.15
C TYR A 18 2.45 2.98 -7.30
N LYS A 19 1.66 2.09 -6.72
CA LYS A 19 1.84 0.64 -6.85
C LYS A 19 1.18 0.11 -8.11
N PHE A 20 1.98 -0.58 -8.90
CA PHE A 20 1.54 -1.33 -10.07
C PHE A 20 1.66 -2.82 -9.79
N ALA A 21 0.65 -3.59 -10.22
CA ALA A 21 0.75 -5.03 -10.35
C ALA A 21 0.92 -5.39 -11.82
N TYR A 22 1.69 -6.44 -12.10
CA TYR A 22 1.93 -6.92 -13.45
C TYR A 22 1.91 -8.44 -13.48
N GLN A 23 1.13 -9.00 -14.39
CA GLN A 23 1.18 -10.41 -14.81
C GLN A 23 0.51 -10.56 -16.18
N ASP A 24 0.92 -11.56 -16.95
CA ASP A 24 0.33 -11.95 -18.24
C ASP A 24 0.10 -10.73 -19.16
N GLU A 25 1.13 -9.91 -19.38
CA GLU A 25 1.09 -8.69 -20.20
C GLU A 25 0.02 -7.65 -19.79
N THR A 26 -0.49 -7.75 -18.57
CA THR A 26 -1.48 -6.83 -18.01
C THR A 26 -0.89 -6.05 -16.84
N LEU A 27 -0.97 -4.72 -16.93
CA LEU A 27 -0.69 -3.80 -15.83
C LEU A 27 -2.00 -3.48 -15.09
N VAL A 28 -1.96 -3.46 -13.77
CA VAL A 28 -3.10 -3.05 -12.92
C VAL A 28 -2.61 -2.02 -11.90
N TRP A 29 -3.41 -0.98 -11.68
CA TRP A 29 -3.14 0.06 -10.69
C TRP A 29 -4.43 0.60 -10.10
N SER A 30 -4.30 1.46 -9.10
CA SER A 30 -5.43 2.21 -8.52
C SER A 30 -5.39 3.64 -8.99
N GLU A 31 -6.54 4.17 -9.41
CA GLU A 31 -6.67 5.58 -9.79
C GLU A 31 -7.93 6.22 -9.23
N TYR A 32 -7.87 7.52 -9.02
CA TYR A 32 -8.99 8.28 -8.50
C TYR A 32 -10.00 8.55 -9.60
N LYS A 33 -11.26 8.15 -9.34
CA LYS A 33 -12.41 8.49 -10.18
C LYS A 33 -13.22 9.58 -9.52
N TYR A 34 -13.26 10.74 -10.12
CA TYR A 34 -14.08 11.85 -9.66
C TYR A 34 -15.57 11.49 -9.68
N HIS A 35 -16.29 11.99 -8.68
CA HIS A 35 -17.74 11.98 -8.72
C HIS A 35 -18.22 13.21 -9.51
N PRO A 36 -19.10 13.06 -10.51
CA PRO A 36 -19.47 14.19 -11.41
C PRO A 36 -20.18 15.34 -10.70
N ARG A 37 -20.72 15.11 -9.51
CA ARG A 37 -21.52 16.12 -8.78
C ARG A 37 -20.92 16.53 -7.42
N TRP A 38 -20.14 15.65 -6.78
CA TRP A 38 -19.67 15.87 -5.40
C TRP A 38 -18.16 15.79 -5.36
N GLU A 39 -17.52 16.89 -4.98
CA GLU A 39 -16.04 16.98 -4.95
C GLU A 39 -15.42 15.88 -4.07
N HIS A 40 -16.00 15.64 -2.90
CA HIS A 40 -15.55 14.60 -1.97
C HIS A 40 -16.18 13.21 -2.22
N GLY A 41 -16.98 13.05 -3.25
CA GLY A 41 -17.64 11.79 -3.61
C GLY A 41 -16.81 10.88 -4.51
N GLY A 42 -15.58 11.27 -4.82
CA GLY A 42 -14.68 10.47 -5.65
C GLY A 42 -14.22 9.19 -4.95
N LYS A 43 -13.71 8.23 -5.72
CA LYS A 43 -13.29 6.92 -5.24
C LYS A 43 -12.05 6.43 -5.92
N MET A 44 -11.25 5.66 -5.19
CA MET A 44 -10.19 4.87 -5.77
C MET A 44 -10.76 3.62 -6.42
N VAL A 45 -10.49 3.44 -7.70
CA VAL A 45 -10.94 2.29 -8.48
C VAL A 45 -9.74 1.61 -9.12
N LEU A 46 -9.86 0.31 -9.38
CA LEU A 46 -8.85 -0.39 -10.16
C LEU A 46 -8.98 -0.02 -11.64
N ALA A 47 -7.84 0.14 -12.28
CA ALA A 47 -7.70 0.25 -13.72
C ALA A 47 -6.68 -0.78 -14.21
N SER A 48 -6.83 -1.23 -15.44
CA SER A 48 -5.88 -2.13 -16.09
C SER A 48 -5.55 -1.69 -17.51
N TYR A 49 -4.38 -2.11 -17.95
CA TYR A 49 -3.96 -1.95 -19.33
C TYR A 49 -3.37 -3.26 -19.85
N ASP A 50 -4.02 -3.82 -20.87
CA ASP A 50 -3.52 -4.97 -21.63
C ASP A 50 -2.47 -4.42 -22.64
N ILE A 51 -1.21 -4.78 -22.43
CA ILE A 51 -0.08 -4.28 -23.23
C ILE A 51 -0.16 -4.84 -24.66
N ARG A 52 -0.55 -6.10 -24.81
CA ARG A 52 -0.62 -6.78 -26.10
C ARG A 52 -1.73 -6.22 -27.00
N HIS A 53 -2.91 -6.03 -26.43
CA HIS A 53 -4.08 -5.55 -27.17
C HIS A 53 -4.23 -4.02 -27.11
N LYS A 54 -3.36 -3.31 -26.36
CA LYS A 54 -3.41 -1.86 -26.14
C LYS A 54 -4.77 -1.39 -25.62
N LYS A 55 -5.38 -2.17 -24.70
CA LYS A 55 -6.71 -1.90 -24.16
C LYS A 55 -6.64 -1.45 -22.71
N TYR A 56 -7.23 -0.29 -22.45
CA TYR A 56 -7.43 0.24 -21.11
C TYR A 56 -8.83 -0.10 -20.60
N HIS A 57 -8.92 -0.54 -19.34
CA HIS A 57 -10.17 -0.81 -18.66
C HIS A 57 -10.16 -0.17 -17.27
N ARG A 58 -11.34 0.26 -16.82
CA ARG A 58 -11.56 0.76 -15.46
C ARG A 58 -12.69 -0.04 -14.82
N TYR A 59 -12.50 -0.47 -13.58
CA TYR A 59 -13.44 -1.34 -12.85
C TYR A 59 -14.20 -0.53 -11.80
N PRO A 60 -15.38 0.01 -12.13
CA PRO A 60 -16.20 0.80 -11.20
C PRO A 60 -16.59 -0.02 -9.97
N THR A 61 -16.57 0.61 -8.81
CA THR A 61 -16.95 0.00 -7.55
C THR A 61 -17.61 1.03 -6.64
N ARG A 62 -18.29 0.56 -5.58
CA ARG A 62 -18.83 1.41 -4.52
C ARG A 62 -17.83 1.63 -3.37
N GLN A 63 -16.84 0.79 -3.24
CA GLN A 63 -15.76 0.84 -2.26
C GLN A 63 -14.52 1.54 -2.84
N ASN A 64 -13.56 1.85 -1.98
CA ASN A 64 -12.24 2.27 -2.39
C ASN A 64 -11.33 1.05 -2.54
N ARG A 65 -10.55 0.97 -3.63
CA ARG A 65 -9.65 -0.14 -3.92
C ARG A 65 -8.24 0.37 -4.14
N TYR A 66 -7.29 -0.18 -3.38
CA TYR A 66 -5.89 0.26 -3.32
C TYR A 66 -4.91 -0.88 -3.51
N ALA A 67 -3.65 -0.51 -3.74
CA ALA A 67 -2.49 -1.39 -3.67
C ALA A 67 -2.69 -2.75 -4.36
N PRO A 68 -2.97 -2.79 -5.67
CA PRO A 68 -3.14 -4.05 -6.37
C PRO A 68 -1.86 -4.88 -6.38
N PHE A 69 -1.99 -6.21 -6.39
CA PHE A 69 -0.91 -7.17 -6.54
C PHE A 69 -1.38 -8.40 -7.33
N ALA A 70 -0.42 -9.05 -7.97
CA ALA A 70 -0.69 -10.28 -8.72
C ALA A 70 -0.63 -11.49 -7.78
N VAL A 71 -1.55 -12.45 -7.96
CA VAL A 71 -1.62 -13.68 -7.18
C VAL A 71 -2.19 -14.82 -8.05
N GLU A 72 -1.36 -15.77 -8.44
CA GLU A 72 -1.75 -17.00 -9.18
C GLU A 72 -2.66 -16.77 -10.40
N GLY A 73 -2.31 -15.80 -11.24
CA GLY A 73 -3.13 -15.44 -12.40
C GLY A 73 -4.38 -14.61 -12.09
N ASN A 74 -4.59 -14.25 -10.82
CA ASN A 74 -5.70 -13.43 -10.31
C ASN A 74 -5.18 -12.10 -9.78
N TRP A 75 -6.10 -11.23 -9.31
CA TRP A 75 -5.78 -9.89 -8.86
C TRP A 75 -6.20 -9.67 -7.41
N GLY A 76 -5.20 -9.45 -6.55
CA GLY A 76 -5.41 -9.03 -5.18
C GLY A 76 -5.34 -7.52 -5.02
N PHE A 77 -6.02 -6.98 -4.01
CA PHE A 77 -5.99 -5.55 -3.64
C PHE A 77 -6.54 -5.34 -2.24
N VAL A 78 -6.33 -4.17 -1.70
CA VAL A 78 -6.98 -3.71 -0.47
C VAL A 78 -8.28 -3.01 -0.84
N GLU A 79 -9.39 -3.40 -0.21
CA GLU A 79 -10.69 -2.75 -0.33
C GLU A 79 -11.08 -2.12 0.99
N VAL A 80 -11.49 -0.85 0.95
CA VAL A 80 -12.01 -0.11 2.11
C VAL A 80 -13.46 0.24 1.83
N ASP A 81 -14.36 -0.21 2.70
CA ASP A 81 -15.79 0.04 2.57
C ASP A 81 -16.17 1.45 3.07
N LYS A 82 -17.45 1.78 3.05
CA LYS A 82 -17.97 3.10 3.46
C LYS A 82 -18.00 3.31 4.98
N GLU A 83 -17.81 2.26 5.74
CA GLU A 83 -17.64 2.24 7.19
C GLU A 83 -16.16 2.20 7.60
N ASP A 84 -15.24 2.44 6.65
CA ASP A 84 -13.79 2.42 6.82
C ASP A 84 -13.19 1.05 7.23
N ASN A 85 -13.94 -0.05 7.02
CA ASN A 85 -13.37 -1.38 7.26
C ASN A 85 -12.49 -1.81 6.08
N ALA A 86 -11.26 -2.19 6.37
CA ALA A 86 -10.33 -2.68 5.38
C ALA A 86 -10.44 -4.20 5.20
N SER A 87 -10.25 -4.65 3.96
CA SER A 87 -10.17 -6.07 3.61
C SER A 87 -9.11 -6.27 2.53
N ILE A 88 -8.42 -7.41 2.56
CA ILE A 88 -7.70 -7.90 1.38
C ILE A 88 -8.65 -8.78 0.59
N VAL A 89 -8.76 -8.51 -0.70
CA VAL A 89 -9.68 -9.20 -1.61
C VAL A 89 -8.89 -9.72 -2.79
N ILE A 90 -9.21 -10.94 -3.25
CA ILE A 90 -8.73 -11.48 -4.52
C ILE A 90 -9.93 -11.68 -5.43
N LEU A 91 -9.89 -11.09 -6.62
CA LEU A 91 -10.80 -11.35 -7.71
C LEU A 91 -10.13 -12.24 -8.77
N ASP A 92 -10.94 -12.94 -9.50
CA ASP A 92 -10.49 -13.70 -10.67
C ASP A 92 -9.81 -12.79 -11.70
N ARG A 93 -9.12 -13.40 -12.67
CA ARG A 93 -8.41 -12.68 -13.73
C ARG A 93 -9.28 -11.70 -14.52
N THR A 94 -10.61 -11.89 -14.52
CA THR A 94 -11.59 -11.06 -15.24
C THR A 94 -12.16 -9.93 -14.37
N PHE A 95 -11.78 -9.83 -13.11
CA PHE A 95 -12.29 -8.89 -12.09
C PHE A 95 -13.79 -9.05 -11.79
N GLN A 96 -14.37 -10.22 -12.07
CA GLN A 96 -15.81 -10.42 -11.89
C GLN A 96 -16.15 -11.24 -10.66
N LYS A 97 -15.37 -12.27 -10.36
CA LYS A 97 -15.67 -13.21 -9.28
C LYS A 97 -14.70 -13.01 -8.11
N GLU A 98 -15.25 -12.81 -6.92
CA GLU A 98 -14.46 -12.85 -5.68
C GLU A 98 -14.07 -14.30 -5.36
N ILE A 99 -12.76 -14.52 -5.17
CA ILE A 99 -12.16 -15.81 -4.85
C ILE A 99 -11.83 -15.89 -3.37
N PHE A 100 -11.37 -14.77 -2.80
CA PHE A 100 -10.90 -14.72 -1.44
C PHE A 100 -11.17 -13.36 -0.82
N ARG A 101 -11.47 -13.35 0.49
CA ARG A 101 -11.58 -12.16 1.29
C ARG A 101 -11.14 -12.42 2.73
N VAL A 102 -10.29 -11.55 3.25
CA VAL A 102 -9.99 -11.46 4.68
C VAL A 102 -10.21 -10.04 5.17
N LYS A 103 -10.94 -9.89 6.28
CA LYS A 103 -11.21 -8.58 6.89
C LYS A 103 -10.19 -8.24 7.96
N GLY A 104 -9.85 -6.96 8.06
CA GLY A 104 -9.17 -6.40 9.22
C GLY A 104 -10.09 -6.42 10.46
N SER A 105 -9.50 -6.37 11.64
CA SER A 105 -10.20 -6.31 12.92
C SER A 105 -10.18 -4.89 13.45
N GLY A 106 -11.34 -4.34 13.80
CA GLY A 106 -11.43 -3.01 14.39
C GLY A 106 -10.85 -1.90 13.52
N ASP A 107 -9.77 -1.26 13.97
CA ASP A 107 -9.08 -0.15 13.34
C ASP A 107 -7.93 -0.57 12.39
N GLU A 108 -7.84 -1.85 12.06
CA GLU A 108 -6.75 -2.35 11.20
C GLU A 108 -6.90 -1.93 9.75
N LEU A 109 -5.79 -1.46 9.18
CA LEU A 109 -5.63 -1.21 7.76
C LEU A 109 -4.52 -2.09 7.20
N PHE A 110 -4.72 -2.60 5.98
CA PHE A 110 -3.70 -3.35 5.24
C PHE A 110 -2.95 -2.41 4.30
N VAL A 111 -1.63 -2.49 4.29
CA VAL A 111 -0.78 -1.61 3.48
C VAL A 111 0.19 -2.45 2.65
N HIS A 112 0.28 -2.15 1.37
CA HIS A 112 1.22 -2.75 0.41
C HIS A 112 1.29 -4.29 0.44
N PRO A 113 0.16 -5.00 0.32
CA PRO A 113 0.19 -6.45 0.26
C PRO A 113 0.98 -6.95 -0.95
N SER A 114 1.64 -8.10 -0.79
CA SER A 114 2.33 -8.81 -1.85
C SER A 114 2.12 -10.31 -1.70
N TYR A 115 2.14 -11.06 -2.80
CA TYR A 115 2.06 -12.51 -2.79
C TYR A 115 3.46 -13.13 -2.67
N ASP A 116 3.62 -14.14 -1.82
CA ASP A 116 4.91 -14.79 -1.57
C ASP A 116 5.33 -15.78 -2.67
N GLY A 117 4.43 -16.04 -3.64
CA GLY A 117 4.64 -17.00 -4.71
C GLY A 117 4.36 -18.45 -4.31
N LYS A 118 3.74 -18.66 -3.13
CA LYS A 118 3.33 -19.99 -2.61
C LYS A 118 1.88 -20.00 -2.18
N ASN A 119 1.60 -19.58 -0.96
CA ASN A 119 0.24 -19.63 -0.40
C ASN A 119 -0.10 -18.41 0.45
N ASN A 120 0.79 -17.43 0.59
CA ASN A 120 0.54 -16.36 1.53
C ASN A 120 0.62 -14.98 0.89
N ILE A 121 -0.20 -14.09 1.43
CA ILE A 121 -0.07 -12.66 1.24
C ILE A 121 0.74 -12.12 2.42
N VAL A 122 1.82 -11.42 2.14
CA VAL A 122 2.58 -10.66 3.14
C VAL A 122 2.17 -9.20 3.05
N THR A 123 1.77 -8.62 4.17
CA THR A 123 1.29 -7.23 4.22
C THR A 123 1.76 -6.54 5.49
N VAL A 124 1.74 -5.22 5.48
CA VAL A 124 1.82 -4.43 6.72
C VAL A 124 0.41 -4.21 7.24
N VAL A 125 0.19 -4.48 8.51
CA VAL A 125 -1.03 -4.12 9.23
C VAL A 125 -0.73 -2.89 10.07
N VAL A 126 -1.57 -1.87 9.93
CA VAL A 126 -1.51 -0.62 10.68
C VAL A 126 -2.73 -0.55 11.59
N SER A 127 -2.50 -0.26 12.87
CA SER A 127 -3.57 -0.09 13.87
C SER A 127 -3.16 0.94 14.92
N SER A 128 -4.01 1.21 15.89
CA SER A 128 -3.69 2.04 17.06
C SER A 128 -2.51 1.52 17.90
N LYS A 129 -2.16 0.22 17.77
CA LYS A 129 -0.99 -0.38 18.42
C LYS A 129 0.33 -0.11 17.69
N GLY A 130 0.28 0.43 16.49
CA GLY A 130 1.41 0.61 15.59
C GLY A 130 1.32 -0.25 14.35
N LYS A 131 2.46 -0.57 13.77
CA LYS A 131 2.60 -1.33 12.51
C LYS A 131 3.31 -2.65 12.75
N HIS A 132 2.93 -3.69 12.02
CA HIS A 132 3.65 -4.96 12.00
C HIS A 132 3.50 -5.64 10.64
N LEU A 133 4.42 -6.52 10.30
CA LEU A 133 4.28 -7.43 9.18
C LEU A 133 3.43 -8.63 9.56
N GLU A 134 2.57 -9.05 8.64
CA GLU A 134 1.69 -10.19 8.81
C GLU A 134 1.65 -11.05 7.54
N SER A 135 1.56 -12.35 7.73
CA SER A 135 1.32 -13.35 6.68
C SER A 135 -0.13 -13.83 6.76
N ILE A 136 -0.78 -13.93 5.62
CA ILE A 136 -2.18 -14.36 5.49
C ILE A 136 -2.24 -15.49 4.47
N ASP A 137 -2.64 -16.67 4.93
CA ASP A 137 -2.83 -17.84 4.07
C ASP A 137 -4.06 -17.64 3.18
N ILE A 138 -3.90 -17.77 1.85
CA ILE A 138 -4.98 -17.48 0.87
C ILE A 138 -6.06 -18.56 0.79
N HIS A 139 -5.84 -19.73 1.39
CA HIS A 139 -6.82 -20.82 1.38
C HIS A 139 -7.67 -20.83 2.63
N THR A 140 -7.04 -20.54 3.78
CA THR A 140 -7.70 -20.63 5.09
C THR A 140 -8.08 -19.26 5.66
N GLY A 141 -7.48 -18.17 5.18
CA GLY A 141 -7.60 -16.85 5.77
C GLY A 141 -6.86 -16.70 7.10
N LYS A 142 -6.06 -17.71 7.50
CA LYS A 142 -5.29 -17.66 8.75
C LYS A 142 -4.27 -16.54 8.69
N ARG A 143 -4.31 -15.68 9.68
CA ARG A 143 -3.41 -14.55 9.87
C ARG A 143 -2.32 -14.92 10.86
N THR A 144 -1.07 -14.61 10.54
CA THR A 144 0.09 -14.92 11.40
C THR A 144 1.02 -13.71 11.46
N PRO A 145 1.18 -13.06 12.64
CA PRO A 145 2.13 -11.97 12.79
C PRO A 145 3.57 -12.44 12.51
N ILE A 146 4.31 -11.64 11.74
CA ILE A 146 5.72 -11.90 11.38
C ILE A 146 6.64 -11.09 12.28
N THR A 147 6.32 -9.80 12.52
CA THR A 147 7.10 -8.93 13.41
C THR A 147 6.27 -8.50 14.63
N ALA A 148 6.93 -8.01 15.67
CA ALA A 148 6.27 -7.26 16.73
C ALA A 148 5.69 -5.95 16.19
N PHE A 149 4.84 -5.28 16.98
CA PHE A 149 4.36 -3.93 16.68
C PHE A 149 5.49 -2.91 16.81
N THR A 150 5.50 -1.94 15.92
CA THR A 150 6.49 -0.86 15.91
C THR A 150 5.83 0.48 15.58
N PRO A 151 6.29 1.59 16.17
CA PRO A 151 5.91 2.94 15.75
C PRO A 151 6.65 3.40 14.49
N TYR A 152 7.74 2.72 14.09
CA TYR A 152 8.50 3.08 12.90
C TYR A 152 7.73 2.79 11.62
N GLU A 153 8.06 3.51 10.55
CA GLU A 153 7.54 3.20 9.22
C GLU A 153 8.12 1.88 8.74
N ILE A 154 7.24 0.98 8.36
CA ILE A 154 7.54 -0.24 7.63
C ILE A 154 6.54 -0.36 6.48
N ASP A 155 7.00 -0.75 5.29
CA ASP A 155 6.13 -0.95 4.13
C ASP A 155 6.76 -1.78 3.01
N ASN A 156 6.01 -1.96 1.93
CA ASN A 156 6.43 -2.62 0.70
C ASN A 156 7.15 -3.96 0.92
N PRO A 157 6.56 -4.91 1.67
CA PRO A 157 7.14 -6.22 1.81
C PRO A 157 7.16 -6.96 0.47
N VAL A 158 8.25 -7.66 0.19
CA VAL A 158 8.41 -8.58 -0.94
C VAL A 158 9.07 -9.87 -0.46
N THR A 159 8.72 -10.98 -1.09
CA THR A 159 9.29 -12.29 -0.71
C THR A 159 10.23 -12.79 -1.80
N VAL A 160 11.40 -13.22 -1.39
CA VAL A 160 12.41 -13.85 -2.25
C VAL A 160 13.09 -14.99 -1.50
N ASN A 161 13.14 -16.18 -2.13
CA ASN A 161 13.78 -17.37 -1.54
C ASN A 161 13.34 -17.59 -0.06
N ASP A 162 12.04 -17.50 0.20
CA ASP A 162 11.42 -17.64 1.53
C ASP A 162 11.83 -16.58 2.58
N GLN A 163 12.51 -15.54 2.15
CA GLN A 163 12.87 -14.41 2.99
C GLN A 163 12.01 -13.19 2.64
N ILE A 164 11.55 -12.50 3.66
CA ILE A 164 10.79 -11.28 3.49
C ILE A 164 11.75 -10.10 3.57
N ILE A 165 11.75 -9.28 2.52
CA ILE A 165 12.46 -8.00 2.47
C ILE A 165 11.39 -6.90 2.49
N TYR A 166 11.63 -5.86 3.26
CA TYR A 166 10.71 -4.74 3.39
C TYR A 166 11.46 -3.42 3.59
N ARG A 167 10.80 -2.31 3.34
CA ARG A 167 11.33 -0.98 3.66
C ARG A 167 11.02 -0.64 5.11
N GLY A 168 11.97 -0.04 5.81
CA GLY A 168 11.79 0.46 7.18
C GLY A 168 12.58 1.75 7.42
N THR A 169 12.31 2.41 8.56
CA THR A 169 12.97 3.67 8.96
C THR A 169 13.63 3.57 10.35
N PHE A 170 14.08 2.39 10.74
CA PHE A 170 14.66 2.17 12.09
C PHE A 170 15.93 3.01 12.33
N ASP A 171 16.73 3.24 11.30
CA ASP A 171 17.97 4.02 11.31
C ASP A 171 17.76 5.49 10.87
N ALA A 172 16.56 6.02 10.99
CA ALA A 172 16.15 7.35 10.53
C ALA A 172 16.19 7.56 9.01
N ASN A 173 16.56 6.56 8.24
CA ASN A 173 16.52 6.55 6.78
C ASN A 173 15.56 5.49 6.25
N ASN A 174 15.11 5.67 5.02
CA ASN A 174 14.41 4.63 4.30
C ASN A 174 15.43 3.59 3.83
N SER A 175 15.51 2.47 4.52
CA SER A 175 16.45 1.38 4.26
C SER A 175 15.69 0.09 4.01
N PHE A 176 16.36 -0.92 3.43
CA PHE A 176 15.77 -2.24 3.29
C PHE A 176 16.24 -3.16 4.39
N TYR A 177 15.29 -3.92 4.91
CA TYR A 177 15.48 -4.87 5.99
C TYR A 177 15.06 -6.26 5.54
N ARG A 178 15.73 -7.28 6.06
CA ARG A 178 15.41 -8.68 5.83
C ARG A 178 14.95 -9.30 7.14
N GLN A 179 13.77 -9.88 7.15
CA GLN A 179 13.27 -10.66 8.28
C GLN A 179 14.15 -11.90 8.47
N THR A 180 14.67 -12.10 9.68
CA THR A 180 15.55 -13.21 10.01
C THR A 180 14.94 -14.19 10.97
N GLN A 181 14.17 -13.70 11.96
CA GLN A 181 13.52 -14.52 12.99
C GLN A 181 12.10 -14.00 13.26
N PRO A 182 11.16 -14.89 13.62
CA PRO A 182 9.81 -14.49 14.01
C PRO A 182 9.82 -13.47 15.15
N GLN A 183 8.89 -12.50 15.07
CA GLN A 183 8.70 -11.42 16.05
C GLN A 183 9.83 -10.37 16.13
N GLU A 184 10.89 -10.51 15.34
CA GLU A 184 11.98 -9.54 15.24
C GLU A 184 11.85 -8.72 13.95
N PHE A 185 12.52 -7.57 13.90
CA PHE A 185 12.57 -6.74 12.70
C PHE A 185 13.66 -7.17 11.71
N GLY A 186 14.48 -8.13 12.09
CA GLY A 186 15.52 -8.71 11.24
C GLY A 186 16.78 -7.85 11.15
N ALA A 187 17.38 -7.78 9.96
CA ALA A 187 18.64 -7.09 9.74
C ALA A 187 18.52 -6.04 8.63
N ASN A 188 19.26 -4.93 8.75
CA ASN A 188 19.47 -3.99 7.65
C ASN A 188 20.30 -4.67 6.57
N ILE A 189 19.84 -4.63 5.32
CA ILE A 189 20.52 -5.28 4.19
C ILE A 189 21.00 -4.32 3.11
N LEU A 190 20.40 -3.14 3.06
CA LEU A 190 20.75 -2.11 2.09
C LEU A 190 20.28 -0.75 2.58
N ASN A 191 21.18 0.23 2.57
CA ASN A 191 20.88 1.61 2.86
C ASN A 191 21.42 2.55 1.77
N SER A 192 20.94 3.78 1.79
CA SER A 192 21.41 4.85 0.92
C SER A 192 21.35 6.18 1.70
N LYS A 193 22.23 7.10 1.37
CA LYS A 193 22.31 8.42 2.04
C LYS A 193 20.95 9.17 2.06
N PHE A 194 20.14 9.02 1.02
CA PHE A 194 18.87 9.74 0.86
C PHE A 194 17.64 8.83 0.82
N GLY A 195 17.83 7.54 1.14
CA GLY A 195 16.77 6.56 1.26
C GLY A 195 16.47 5.76 0.00
N LEU A 196 15.83 4.61 0.23
CA LEU A 196 15.44 3.61 -0.75
C LEU A 196 13.92 3.45 -0.75
N ARG A 197 13.33 3.11 -1.91
CA ARG A 197 11.88 2.88 -2.04
C ARG A 197 11.58 1.76 -3.03
N TYR A 198 10.42 1.17 -2.89
CA TYR A 198 9.81 0.23 -3.84
C TYR A 198 10.70 -0.96 -4.17
N PRO A 199 11.05 -1.82 -3.19
CA PRO A 199 11.76 -3.04 -3.49
C PRO A 199 10.93 -3.95 -4.40
N ILE A 200 11.51 -4.44 -5.47
CA ILE A 200 10.90 -5.37 -6.42
C ILE A 200 11.89 -6.49 -6.68
N VAL A 201 11.42 -7.72 -6.61
CA VAL A 201 12.25 -8.89 -6.92
C VAL A 201 12.24 -9.12 -8.44
N SER A 202 13.40 -9.34 -9.03
CA SER A 202 13.50 -9.70 -10.44
C SER A 202 12.77 -11.02 -10.74
N PRO A 203 12.27 -11.25 -11.97
CA PRO A 203 11.54 -12.47 -12.32
C PRO A 203 12.32 -13.77 -12.05
N ASN A 204 13.64 -13.76 -12.25
CA ASN A 204 14.54 -14.88 -11.96
C ASN A 204 14.96 -14.96 -10.49
N LYS A 205 14.46 -14.09 -9.63
CA LYS A 205 14.70 -14.05 -8.17
C LYS A 205 16.19 -13.92 -7.77
N ASP A 206 17.04 -13.40 -8.64
CA ASP A 206 18.48 -13.20 -8.39
C ASP A 206 18.83 -11.78 -7.93
N SER A 207 17.97 -10.82 -8.19
CA SER A 207 18.24 -9.41 -7.99
C SER A 207 17.07 -8.69 -7.33
N LEU A 208 17.39 -7.66 -6.54
CA LEU A 208 16.46 -6.68 -6.03
C LEU A 208 16.57 -5.41 -6.88
N LEU A 209 15.43 -4.97 -7.40
CA LEU A 209 15.26 -3.70 -8.09
C LEU A 209 14.64 -2.71 -7.11
N PHE A 210 14.99 -1.45 -7.20
CA PHE A 210 14.49 -0.43 -6.28
C PHE A 210 14.64 0.97 -6.86
N SER A 211 14.04 1.94 -6.19
CA SER A 211 14.25 3.36 -6.46
C SER A 211 15.09 3.97 -5.35
N PHE A 212 16.10 4.77 -5.70
CA PHE A 212 16.89 5.54 -4.73
C PHE A 212 16.93 7.01 -5.10
N TYR A 213 16.97 7.85 -4.08
CA TYR A 213 16.95 9.30 -4.27
C TYR A 213 18.35 9.86 -4.46
N THR A 214 18.48 10.78 -5.43
CA THR A 214 19.72 11.48 -5.79
C THR A 214 19.45 12.98 -5.90
N SER A 215 20.51 13.79 -6.15
CA SER A 215 20.34 15.23 -6.47
C SER A 215 19.44 15.49 -7.67
N ASP A 216 19.37 14.54 -8.61
CA ASP A 216 18.57 14.64 -9.84
C ASP A 216 17.20 13.92 -9.72
N GLY A 217 16.75 13.61 -8.50
CA GLY A 217 15.52 12.90 -8.21
C GLY A 217 15.71 11.38 -8.07
N TYR A 218 14.62 10.64 -8.18
CA TYR A 218 14.64 9.18 -8.05
C TYR A 218 15.23 8.52 -9.29
N LYS A 219 16.16 7.58 -9.04
CA LYS A 219 16.79 6.75 -10.07
C LYS A 219 16.51 5.27 -9.78
N PRO A 220 16.37 4.42 -10.81
CA PRO A 220 16.29 2.98 -10.61
C PRO A 220 17.65 2.41 -10.22
N GLY A 221 17.63 1.48 -9.25
CA GLY A 221 18.79 0.73 -8.81
C GLY A 221 18.57 -0.78 -8.97
N LYS A 222 19.65 -1.54 -9.07
CA LYS A 222 19.65 -3.00 -9.08
C LYS A 222 20.83 -3.51 -8.27
N ILE A 223 20.59 -4.52 -7.43
CA ILE A 223 21.63 -5.23 -6.69
C ILE A 223 21.35 -6.74 -6.71
N ALA A 224 22.39 -7.56 -6.82
CA ALA A 224 22.24 -9.00 -6.71
C ALA A 224 21.89 -9.37 -5.25
N ILE A 225 20.95 -10.31 -5.06
CA ILE A 225 20.54 -10.75 -3.72
C ILE A 225 21.70 -11.37 -2.95
N SER A 226 22.62 -12.02 -3.64
CA SER A 226 23.86 -12.57 -3.07
C SER A 226 24.84 -11.53 -2.52
N GLN A 227 24.71 -10.27 -2.90
CA GLN A 227 25.51 -9.15 -2.42
C GLN A 227 24.89 -8.44 -1.19
N LEU A 228 23.70 -8.83 -0.78
CA LEU A 228 23.02 -8.24 0.37
C LEU A 228 23.56 -8.85 1.66
N GLU A 229 24.20 -8.02 2.47
CA GLU A 229 24.77 -8.43 3.76
C GLU A 229 23.87 -8.00 4.92
N ASN A 230 23.69 -8.88 5.89
CA ASN A 230 22.95 -8.57 7.10
C ASN A 230 23.80 -7.69 8.03
N LYS A 231 23.27 -6.52 8.39
CA LYS A 231 23.85 -5.62 9.39
C LYS A 231 22.88 -5.47 10.55
N ALA A 232 23.41 -5.30 11.74
CA ALA A 232 22.58 -4.99 12.93
C ALA A 232 21.75 -3.74 12.69
N ILE A 233 20.53 -3.72 13.21
CA ILE A 233 19.68 -2.52 13.18
C ILE A 233 20.22 -1.55 14.23
N ASP A 234 20.60 -0.35 13.78
CA ASP A 234 20.85 0.78 14.66
C ASP A 234 19.55 1.58 14.78
N THR A 235 18.86 1.41 15.91
CA THR A 235 17.59 2.10 16.15
C THR A 235 17.88 3.55 16.57
N HIS A 236 17.51 4.47 15.71
CA HIS A 236 17.59 5.90 16.02
C HIS A 236 16.38 6.33 16.84
N THR A 237 16.62 6.76 18.09
CA THR A 237 15.58 7.33 18.95
C THR A 237 15.30 8.77 18.55
N PHE A 238 14.12 9.02 17.99
CA PHE A 238 13.69 10.39 17.66
C PHE A 238 13.34 11.16 18.94
N ARG A 239 14.29 11.93 19.48
CA ARG A 239 14.09 12.80 20.66
C ARG A 239 12.98 13.84 20.47
N ILE A 240 12.62 14.17 19.24
CA ILE A 240 11.52 15.10 18.92
C ILE A 240 10.18 14.53 19.38
N ALA A 241 9.91 13.24 19.18
CA ALA A 241 8.69 12.62 19.64
C ALA A 241 8.55 12.69 21.17
N ASP A 242 9.64 12.42 21.91
CA ASP A 242 9.67 12.54 23.35
C ASP A 242 9.44 13.98 23.82
N SER A 243 9.96 14.96 23.10
CA SER A 243 9.78 16.38 23.41
C SER A 243 8.33 16.82 23.16
N VAL A 244 7.71 16.38 22.07
CA VAL A 244 6.30 16.63 21.76
C VAL A 244 5.39 15.99 22.81
N THR A 245 5.63 14.72 23.14
CA THR A 245 4.85 14.01 24.18
C THR A 245 4.95 14.70 25.56
N ARG A 246 6.11 15.28 25.91
CA ARG A 246 6.27 16.08 27.14
C ARG A 246 5.53 17.41 27.09
N GLN A 247 5.34 18.00 25.90
CA GLN A 247 4.60 19.25 25.71
C GLN A 247 3.09 19.03 25.66
N GLU A 248 2.63 17.84 25.32
CA GLU A 248 1.21 17.49 25.21
C GLU A 248 0.57 17.17 26.57
N ASN A 249 0.70 18.08 27.54
CA ASN A 249 -0.23 18.12 28.67
C ASN A 249 -1.58 18.80 28.30
N TRP A 250 -1.93 18.76 27.03
CA TRP A 250 -3.19 19.31 26.54
C TRP A 250 -4.31 18.29 26.72
N GLN A 251 -5.07 18.47 27.78
CA GLN A 251 -6.40 17.85 27.85
C GLN A 251 -7.34 18.65 26.94
N PHE A 252 -7.60 18.13 25.76
CA PHE A 252 -8.67 18.62 24.93
C PHE A 252 -9.99 18.34 25.66
N LYS A 253 -10.58 19.35 26.27
CA LYS A 253 -12.00 19.27 26.67
C LYS A 253 -12.81 19.35 25.39
N LEU A 254 -13.21 18.19 24.88
CA LEU A 254 -14.30 18.14 23.90
C LEU A 254 -15.51 18.84 24.55
N THR A 255 -15.90 19.99 24.03
CA THR A 255 -17.20 20.57 24.31
C THR A 255 -18.24 19.52 23.97
N ALA A 256 -19.18 19.31 24.89
CA ALA A 256 -20.22 18.31 24.79
C ALA A 256 -20.82 18.25 23.37
N ASP A 257 -21.07 17.05 22.88
CA ASP A 257 -21.70 16.78 21.60
C ASP A 257 -22.90 17.68 21.38
N SER A 258 -22.74 18.61 20.44
CA SER A 258 -23.89 19.39 19.97
C SER A 258 -24.68 18.49 19.03
N THR A 259 -25.72 17.88 19.53
CA THR A 259 -26.69 17.15 18.69
C THR A 259 -27.48 18.16 17.86
N TYR A 260 -27.25 18.19 16.57
CA TYR A 260 -28.02 18.98 15.63
C TYR A 260 -29.22 18.17 15.16
N ALA A 261 -30.43 18.76 15.26
CA ALA A 261 -31.62 18.16 14.71
C ALA A 261 -31.50 18.00 13.20
N SER A 262 -31.43 16.78 12.72
CA SER A 262 -31.40 16.49 11.28
C SER A 262 -32.82 16.52 10.70
N ARG A 263 -32.99 17.16 9.55
CA ARG A 263 -34.24 17.13 8.78
C ARG A 263 -34.05 16.25 7.54
N LYS A 264 -35.12 15.53 7.18
CA LYS A 264 -35.12 14.77 5.93
C LYS A 264 -34.88 15.73 4.75
N TYR A 265 -33.82 15.51 3.99
CA TYR A 265 -33.51 16.34 2.84
C TYR A 265 -34.58 16.19 1.75
N ASN A 266 -35.25 17.30 1.40
CA ASN A 266 -36.23 17.31 0.31
C ASN A 266 -35.49 17.64 -1.00
N LYS A 267 -35.34 16.62 -1.87
CA LYS A 267 -34.63 16.75 -3.15
C LYS A 267 -35.27 17.75 -4.12
N THR A 268 -36.60 17.92 -4.05
CA THR A 268 -37.32 18.80 -4.97
C THR A 268 -37.23 20.27 -4.60
N SER A 269 -37.23 20.62 -3.30
CA SER A 269 -37.09 22.01 -2.84
C SER A 269 -35.65 22.54 -2.95
N HIS A 270 -34.67 21.66 -3.15
CA HIS A 270 -33.23 22.01 -3.29
C HIS A 270 -32.68 21.69 -4.67
N LEU A 271 -33.56 21.55 -5.67
CA LEU A 271 -33.11 21.24 -7.05
C LEU A 271 -32.31 22.39 -7.65
N PHE A 272 -32.59 23.62 -7.24
CA PHE A 272 -31.88 24.83 -7.68
C PHE A 272 -31.31 25.54 -6.46
N ASN A 273 -30.03 25.43 -6.26
CA ASN A 273 -29.32 26.17 -5.21
C ASN A 273 -28.76 27.46 -5.80
N PHE A 274 -29.50 28.57 -5.65
CA PHE A 274 -29.12 29.87 -6.20
C PHE A 274 -27.94 30.55 -5.49
N HIS A 275 -27.32 29.92 -4.51
CA HIS A 275 -26.22 30.51 -3.72
C HIS A 275 -24.84 30.42 -4.39
N SER A 276 -24.73 29.76 -5.55
CA SER A 276 -23.45 29.54 -6.24
C SER A 276 -23.36 30.20 -7.61
N TRP A 277 -24.06 31.30 -7.80
CA TRP A 277 -23.89 32.16 -8.98
C TRP A 277 -22.90 33.27 -8.62
N GLY A 278 -21.60 32.97 -8.79
CA GLY A 278 -20.51 33.90 -8.68
C GLY A 278 -19.59 33.77 -9.86
#